data_27b7e271b74bcf4efa99db8c875e2cd3
#
_entry.id   27b7e271b74bcf4efa99db8c875e2cd3
#
_cell.length_a   1.000
_cell.length_b   1.000
_cell.length_c   1.000
_cell.angle_alpha   90.00
_cell.angle_beta   90.00
_cell.angle_gamma   90.00
#
_symmetry.space_group_name_H-M   'P 1'
#
loop_
_entity.id
_entity.type
_entity.pdbx_description
1 polymer ?
#
loop_
_entity_poly.entity_id
_entity_poly.type
_entity_poly.pdbx_seq_one_letter_code
_entity_poly.pdbx_strand_id
1 'polypeptide(L)'
;LGDSGASVIVTDAEHAPVVRAAAAAAAEDGRHVEVLLVGPDLEALVAAASDAPPSPAGPAGGAMYYTSGTTGRPKGVIRGRQPTLAEQLLSAPAAGRALGMDGSGAHLVTGPLYHAAPVGFALMDLHQGAPLVIMERFDAATTLALVEQRRLRDTHLVPTMFVRLLALDDEVRASADVSSLRTVLHGAAPVSVPVKQRMLDWW
;
A
#
# COMPACT_ATOMS: atom_id res chain seq x y z
N LEU A 1 -1.10 14.39 15.38
CA LEU A 1 -0.19 13.68 16.30
C LEU A 1 -0.86 13.34 17.64
N GLY A 2 -1.70 14.22 18.20
CA GLY A 2 -2.41 13.99 19.45
C GLY A 2 -3.24 12.71 19.46
N ASP A 3 -3.97 12.46 18.42
CA ASP A 3 -4.89 11.35 18.28
C ASP A 3 -4.16 10.00 18.04
N SER A 4 -3.08 10.01 17.26
CA SER A 4 -2.34 8.79 16.93
C SER A 4 -1.43 8.29 18.07
N GLY A 5 -1.02 9.17 18.98
CA GLY A 5 0.01 8.86 19.97
C GLY A 5 1.39 8.55 19.37
N ALA A 6 1.65 8.97 18.14
CA ALA A 6 2.92 8.71 17.46
C ALA A 6 4.09 9.34 18.22
N SER A 7 5.13 8.58 18.47
CA SER A 7 6.39 9.01 19.07
C SER A 7 7.52 9.22 18.06
N VAL A 8 7.34 8.70 16.83
CA VAL A 8 8.29 8.85 15.72
C VAL A 8 7.52 9.18 14.45
N ILE A 9 8.05 10.09 13.64
CA ILE A 9 7.54 10.38 12.28
C ILE A 9 8.70 10.26 11.30
N VAL A 10 8.50 9.47 10.27
CA VAL A 10 9.39 9.43 9.11
C VAL A 10 8.80 10.30 8.01
N THR A 11 9.58 11.22 7.46
CA THR A 11 9.15 12.18 6.45
C THR A 11 10.25 12.48 5.45
N ASP A 12 9.89 12.98 4.28
CA ASP A 12 10.85 13.53 3.31
C ASP A 12 11.21 14.99 3.61
N ALA A 13 12.14 15.53 2.84
CA ALA A 13 12.60 16.92 3.01
C ALA A 13 11.51 17.95 2.66
N GLU A 14 10.63 17.65 1.72
CA GLU A 14 9.55 18.54 1.29
C GLU A 14 8.54 18.76 2.41
N HIS A 15 8.14 17.69 3.10
CA HIS A 15 7.14 17.73 4.17
C HIS A 15 7.74 18.01 5.57
N ALA A 16 9.08 17.98 5.70
CA ALA A 16 9.74 18.18 6.99
C ALA A 16 9.34 19.47 7.73
N PRO A 17 9.15 20.64 7.07
CA PRO A 17 8.74 21.86 7.79
C PRO A 17 7.40 21.71 8.51
N VAL A 18 6.38 21.15 7.86
CA VAL A 18 5.06 20.96 8.47
C VAL A 18 5.08 19.90 9.56
N VAL A 19 5.87 18.83 9.38
CA VAL A 19 6.03 17.76 10.38
C VAL A 19 6.73 18.29 11.63
N ARG A 20 7.79 19.07 11.47
CA ARG A 20 8.51 19.70 12.60
C ARG A 20 7.64 20.69 13.37
N ALA A 21 6.83 21.50 12.68
CA ALA A 21 5.87 22.38 13.33
C ALA A 21 4.84 21.58 14.15
N ALA A 22 4.33 20.47 13.61
CA ALA A 22 3.41 19.59 14.31
C ALA A 22 4.07 18.89 15.52
N ALA A 23 5.34 18.50 15.42
CA ALA A 23 6.10 17.91 16.52
C ALA A 23 6.37 18.95 17.63
N ALA A 24 6.68 20.20 17.27
CA ALA A 24 6.84 21.29 18.23
C ALA A 24 5.56 21.58 19.01
N ALA A 25 4.41 21.64 18.32
CA ALA A 25 3.10 21.77 18.97
C ALA A 25 2.78 20.60 19.91
N ALA A 26 3.18 19.38 19.54
CA ALA A 26 3.03 18.22 20.43
C ALA A 26 3.91 18.33 21.69
N ALA A 27 5.09 18.96 21.59
CA ALA A 27 5.99 19.18 22.71
C ALA A 27 5.40 20.16 23.74
N GLU A 28 4.64 21.16 23.30
CA GLU A 28 3.90 22.07 24.21
C GLU A 28 2.89 21.32 25.08
N ASP A 29 2.33 20.21 24.57
CA ASP A 29 1.46 19.28 25.31
C ASP A 29 2.24 18.21 26.10
N GLY A 30 3.56 18.35 26.24
CA GLY A 30 4.42 17.42 26.98
C GLY A 30 4.71 16.09 26.27
N ARG A 31 4.50 16.02 24.96
CA ARG A 31 4.76 14.81 24.14
C ARG A 31 6.01 15.01 23.30
N HIS A 32 6.95 14.09 23.43
CA HIS A 32 8.13 14.04 22.54
C HIS A 32 7.81 13.25 21.27
N VAL A 33 8.10 13.83 20.11
CA VAL A 33 7.95 13.18 18.80
C VAL A 33 9.27 13.36 18.05
N GLU A 34 9.94 12.25 17.78
CA GLU A 34 11.15 12.20 16.97
C GLU A 34 10.80 12.34 15.47
N VAL A 35 11.53 13.18 14.74
CA VAL A 35 11.35 13.39 13.30
C VAL A 35 12.57 12.88 12.57
N LEU A 36 12.38 11.82 11.77
CA LEU A 36 13.41 11.19 10.95
C LEU A 36 13.18 11.56 9.48
N LEU A 37 14.23 12.01 8.82
CA LEU A 37 14.19 12.25 7.37
C LEU A 37 14.50 10.96 6.61
N VAL A 38 13.71 10.70 5.56
CA VAL A 38 14.06 9.70 4.54
C VAL A 38 15.38 10.09 3.89
N GLY A 39 16.33 9.18 3.82
CA GLY A 39 17.70 9.41 3.42
C GLY A 39 18.65 9.25 4.62
N PRO A 40 19.58 10.20 4.86
CA PRO A 40 20.70 10.00 5.80
C PRO A 40 20.28 9.58 7.21
N ASP A 41 19.23 10.17 7.79
CA ASP A 41 18.80 9.85 9.16
C ASP A 41 18.27 8.41 9.25
N LEU A 42 17.39 8.04 8.30
CA LEU A 42 16.82 6.70 8.26
C LEU A 42 17.87 5.65 7.90
N GLU A 43 18.76 5.96 6.97
CA GLU A 43 19.86 5.08 6.57
C GLU A 43 20.84 4.83 7.74
N ALA A 44 21.19 5.88 8.50
CA ALA A 44 22.02 5.75 9.69
C ALA A 44 21.35 4.90 10.77
N LEU A 45 20.05 5.09 10.99
CA LEU A 45 19.27 4.29 11.93
C LEU A 45 19.26 2.81 11.53
N VAL A 46 18.99 2.53 10.26
CA VAL A 46 18.96 1.16 9.72
C VAL A 46 20.35 0.51 9.80
N ALA A 47 21.42 1.25 9.48
CA ALA A 47 22.78 0.74 9.56
C ALA A 47 23.23 0.43 10.99
N ALA A 48 22.70 1.11 11.99
CA ALA A 48 22.98 0.88 13.40
C ALA A 48 22.05 -0.17 14.05
N ALA A 49 20.98 -0.56 13.37
CA ALA A 49 20.01 -1.52 13.88
C ALA A 49 20.56 -2.94 13.84
N SER A 50 20.07 -3.80 14.73
CA SER A 50 20.34 -5.24 14.68
C SER A 50 19.61 -5.89 13.50
N ASP A 51 20.29 -6.80 12.80
CA ASP A 51 19.72 -7.66 11.76
C ASP A 51 19.09 -8.94 12.34
N ALA A 52 19.14 -9.13 13.65
CA ALA A 52 18.51 -10.26 14.31
C ALA A 52 16.98 -10.21 14.12
N PRO A 53 16.34 -11.34 13.77
CA PRO A 53 14.91 -11.37 13.63
C PRO A 53 14.20 -11.03 14.95
N PRO A 54 13.11 -10.27 14.93
CA PRO A 54 12.33 -9.97 16.12
C PRO A 54 11.73 -11.25 16.70
N SER A 55 11.49 -11.27 18.03
CA SER A 55 10.88 -12.42 18.70
C SER A 55 9.49 -12.75 18.12
N PRO A 56 9.26 -13.97 17.62
CA PRO A 56 7.94 -14.37 17.11
C PRO A 56 6.83 -14.29 18.17
N ALA A 57 7.16 -14.44 19.43
CA ALA A 57 6.23 -14.32 20.56
C ALA A 57 6.01 -12.87 21.01
N GLY A 58 6.75 -11.92 20.44
CA GLY A 58 6.57 -10.50 20.71
C GLY A 58 5.18 -9.99 20.27
N PRO A 59 4.75 -8.84 20.80
CA PRO A 59 3.44 -8.28 20.44
C PRO A 59 3.40 -7.88 18.96
N ALA A 60 2.29 -8.20 18.30
CA ALA A 60 2.08 -7.74 16.94
C ALA A 60 1.86 -6.23 16.87
N GLY A 61 2.42 -5.58 15.86
CA GLY A 61 2.06 -4.23 15.48
C GLY A 61 0.68 -4.19 14.81
N GLY A 62 0.11 -3.00 14.69
CA GLY A 62 -1.14 -2.78 13.95
C GLY A 62 -1.08 -1.47 13.18
N ALA A 63 -1.78 -1.43 12.05
CA ALA A 63 -1.89 -0.21 11.25
C ALA A 63 -3.07 0.64 11.72
N MET A 64 -2.85 1.95 11.82
CA MET A 64 -3.89 2.95 12.00
C MET A 64 -3.96 3.81 10.74
N TYR A 65 -5.10 3.79 10.07
CA TYR A 65 -5.31 4.55 8.84
C TYR A 65 -6.19 5.76 9.11
N TYR A 66 -5.77 6.92 8.63
CA TYR A 66 -6.58 8.11 8.69
C TYR A 66 -7.46 8.24 7.46
N THR A 67 -8.75 8.47 7.69
CA THR A 67 -9.73 8.75 6.65
C THR A 67 -10.20 10.21 6.77
N SER A 68 -10.63 10.81 5.66
CA SER A 68 -11.11 12.21 5.63
C SER A 68 -12.29 12.51 6.57
N GLY A 69 -12.98 11.46 7.04
CA GLY A 69 -14.14 11.58 7.91
C GLY A 69 -15.30 12.37 7.27
N THR A 70 -16.52 11.94 7.47
CA THR A 70 -17.73 12.64 6.95
C THR A 70 -18.00 13.97 7.68
N THR A 71 -17.34 14.22 8.82
CA THR A 71 -17.49 15.41 9.67
C THR A 71 -16.39 16.46 9.46
N GLY A 72 -15.54 16.30 8.43
CA GLY A 72 -14.44 17.23 8.11
C GLY A 72 -13.18 17.08 8.97
N ARG A 73 -13.19 16.26 10.03
CA ARG A 73 -11.99 15.92 10.79
C ARG A 73 -11.53 14.51 10.43
N PRO A 74 -10.23 14.30 10.13
CA PRO A 74 -9.69 12.97 9.92
C PRO A 74 -9.94 12.08 11.12
N LYS A 75 -10.30 10.82 10.84
CA LYS A 75 -10.51 9.78 11.88
C LYS A 75 -9.51 8.67 11.69
N GLY A 76 -8.80 8.33 12.76
CA GLY A 76 -7.93 7.16 12.80
C GLY A 76 -8.74 5.88 12.94
N VAL A 77 -8.56 4.97 12.00
CA VAL A 77 -9.17 3.63 12.01
C VAL A 77 -8.10 2.62 12.37
N ILE A 78 -8.21 2.03 13.55
CA ILE A 78 -7.32 0.94 13.98
C ILE A 78 -7.94 -0.37 13.52
N ARG A 79 -7.20 -1.16 12.74
CA ARG A 79 -7.59 -2.52 12.40
C ARG A 79 -7.19 -3.47 13.53
N GLY A 80 -7.97 -4.52 13.72
CA GLY A 80 -7.62 -5.59 14.64
C GLY A 80 -6.23 -6.14 14.33
N ARG A 81 -5.45 -6.41 15.37
CA ARG A 81 -4.12 -7.03 15.28
C ARG A 81 -4.15 -8.40 15.94
N GLN A 82 -3.28 -9.27 15.49
CA GLN A 82 -3.07 -10.55 16.16
C GLN A 82 -2.32 -10.35 17.49
N PRO A 83 -2.46 -11.26 18.46
CA PRO A 83 -1.76 -11.17 19.74
C PRO A 83 -0.24 -11.18 19.60
N THR A 84 0.29 -12.00 18.70
CA THR A 84 1.73 -12.19 18.50
C THR A 84 2.18 -11.83 17.09
N LEU A 85 3.46 -11.51 16.93
CA LEU A 85 4.08 -11.25 15.64
C LEU A 85 3.97 -12.47 14.72
N ALA A 86 4.15 -13.69 15.24
CA ALA A 86 4.02 -14.91 14.43
C ALA A 86 2.63 -15.04 13.81
N GLU A 87 1.58 -14.84 14.59
CA GLU A 87 0.19 -14.90 14.10
C GLU A 87 -0.10 -13.78 13.09
N GLN A 88 0.43 -12.58 13.33
CA GLN A 88 0.29 -11.45 12.41
C GLN A 88 0.95 -11.75 11.06
N LEU A 89 2.17 -12.29 11.06
CA LEU A 89 2.90 -12.65 9.83
C LEU A 89 2.25 -13.79 9.04
N LEU A 90 1.46 -14.63 9.69
CA LEU A 90 0.71 -15.71 9.02
C LEU A 90 -0.64 -15.23 8.47
N SER A 91 -1.23 -14.20 9.06
CA SER A 91 -2.58 -13.76 8.71
C SER A 91 -2.65 -13.11 7.32
N ALA A 92 -1.70 -12.27 6.95
CA ALA A 92 -1.68 -11.59 5.65
C ALA A 92 -1.45 -12.59 4.48
N PRO A 93 -0.47 -13.52 4.54
CA PRO A 93 -0.33 -14.58 3.54
C PRO A 93 -1.57 -15.46 3.42
N ALA A 94 -2.22 -15.83 4.51
CA ALA A 94 -3.44 -16.64 4.48
C ALA A 94 -4.59 -15.91 3.76
N ALA A 95 -4.78 -14.63 4.05
CA ALA A 95 -5.76 -13.81 3.35
C ALA A 95 -5.43 -13.65 1.86
N GLY A 96 -4.15 -13.44 1.52
CA GLY A 96 -3.68 -13.34 0.14
C GLY A 96 -3.98 -14.63 -0.65
N ARG A 97 -3.63 -15.79 -0.09
CA ARG A 97 -3.92 -17.09 -0.74
C ARG A 97 -5.41 -17.32 -0.96
N ALA A 98 -6.26 -16.92 -0.03
CA ALA A 98 -7.71 -16.99 -0.18
C ALA A 98 -8.25 -16.13 -1.35
N LEU A 99 -7.49 -15.12 -1.76
CA LEU A 99 -7.78 -14.25 -2.91
C LEU A 99 -7.05 -14.67 -4.19
N GLY A 100 -6.28 -15.75 -4.17
CA GLY A 100 -5.49 -16.23 -5.30
C GLY A 100 -4.09 -15.64 -5.42
N MET A 101 -3.64 -14.85 -4.44
CA MET A 101 -2.30 -14.29 -4.35
C MET A 101 -1.41 -15.23 -3.54
N ASP A 102 -0.41 -15.82 -4.19
CA ASP A 102 0.44 -16.88 -3.59
C ASP A 102 1.93 -16.50 -3.53
N GLY A 103 2.26 -15.27 -3.85
CA GLY A 103 3.63 -14.76 -3.82
C GLY A 103 4.52 -15.24 -4.97
N SER A 104 4.00 -15.99 -5.94
CA SER A 104 4.82 -16.57 -7.02
C SER A 104 5.13 -15.61 -8.16
N GLY A 105 4.66 -14.37 -8.10
CA GLY A 105 4.95 -13.33 -9.08
C GLY A 105 4.88 -11.94 -8.50
N ALA A 106 5.31 -10.94 -9.27
CA ALA A 106 5.36 -9.55 -8.82
C ALA A 106 3.97 -8.92 -8.72
N HIS A 107 3.76 -8.11 -7.67
CA HIS A 107 2.56 -7.32 -7.46
C HIS A 107 2.73 -5.88 -7.93
N LEU A 108 1.79 -5.37 -8.72
CA LEU A 108 1.75 -3.97 -9.13
C LEU A 108 0.92 -3.14 -8.15
N VAL A 109 1.58 -2.20 -7.49
CA VAL A 109 0.93 -1.22 -6.63
C VAL A 109 0.58 0.01 -7.46
N THR A 110 -0.68 0.19 -7.77
CA THR A 110 -1.19 1.28 -8.63
C THR A 110 -1.69 2.49 -7.87
N GLY A 111 -1.96 2.35 -6.59
CA GLY A 111 -2.48 3.39 -5.72
C GLY A 111 -1.53 3.77 -4.58
N PRO A 112 -1.72 4.94 -3.97
CA PRO A 112 -0.87 5.39 -2.89
C PRO A 112 -0.88 4.45 -1.69
N LEU A 113 0.31 4.13 -1.15
CA LEU A 113 0.48 3.21 -0.02
C LEU A 113 -0.06 3.75 1.33
N TYR A 114 -0.42 5.03 1.40
CA TYR A 114 -1.12 5.56 2.59
C TYR A 114 -2.61 5.18 2.63
N HIS A 115 -3.17 4.60 1.57
CA HIS A 115 -4.51 4.03 1.58
C HIS A 115 -4.48 2.55 1.98
N ALA A 116 -5.46 2.16 2.79
CA ALA A 116 -5.53 0.82 3.38
C ALA A 116 -5.61 -0.33 2.35
N ALA A 117 -6.27 -0.14 1.20
CA ALA A 117 -6.40 -1.20 0.21
C ALA A 117 -5.09 -1.44 -0.57
N PRO A 118 -4.45 -0.44 -1.21
CA PRO A 118 -3.17 -0.65 -1.88
C PRO A 118 -2.10 -1.26 -0.98
N VAL A 119 -1.88 -0.72 0.22
CA VAL A 119 -0.87 -1.29 1.14
C VAL A 119 -1.26 -2.67 1.66
N GLY A 120 -2.55 -2.89 1.95
CA GLY A 120 -3.02 -4.18 2.47
C GLY A 120 -2.80 -5.32 1.49
N PHE A 121 -3.17 -5.14 0.22
CA PHE A 121 -2.95 -6.15 -0.82
C PHE A 121 -1.47 -6.32 -1.14
N ALA A 122 -0.70 -5.24 -1.23
CA ALA A 122 0.75 -5.32 -1.44
C ALA A 122 1.45 -6.13 -0.33
N LEU A 123 1.07 -5.92 0.94
CA LEU A 123 1.63 -6.67 2.07
C LEU A 123 1.26 -8.15 2.05
N MET A 124 0.08 -8.53 1.54
CA MET A 124 -0.30 -9.93 1.39
C MET A 124 0.68 -10.71 0.50
N ASP A 125 1.11 -10.11 -0.61
CA ASP A 125 2.10 -10.69 -1.52
C ASP A 125 3.53 -10.55 -0.98
N LEU A 126 3.88 -9.38 -0.44
CA LEU A 126 5.22 -9.14 0.10
C LEU A 126 5.58 -10.14 1.21
N HIS A 127 4.64 -10.44 2.12
CA HIS A 127 4.85 -11.44 3.18
C HIS A 127 4.99 -12.87 2.65
N GLN A 128 4.67 -13.11 1.39
CA GLN A 128 4.88 -14.38 0.70
C GLN A 128 6.16 -14.37 -0.17
N GLY A 129 6.93 -13.28 -0.13
CA GLY A 129 8.17 -13.13 -0.87
C GLY A 129 8.03 -12.53 -2.27
N ALA A 130 6.84 -12.09 -2.67
CA ALA A 130 6.65 -11.44 -3.96
C ALA A 130 7.35 -10.09 -4.03
N PRO A 131 8.02 -9.76 -5.13
CA PRO A 131 8.51 -8.41 -5.36
C PRO A 131 7.34 -7.45 -5.62
N LEU A 132 7.48 -6.20 -5.17
CA LEU A 132 6.54 -5.13 -5.44
C LEU A 132 7.07 -4.20 -6.51
N VAL A 133 6.23 -3.85 -7.47
CA VAL A 133 6.48 -2.75 -8.42
C VAL A 133 5.53 -1.62 -8.04
N ILE A 134 6.09 -0.50 -7.60
CA ILE A 134 5.29 0.61 -7.05
C ILE A 134 5.28 1.74 -8.08
N MET A 135 4.07 2.14 -8.50
CA MET A 135 3.89 3.32 -9.33
C MET A 135 3.84 4.56 -8.44
N GLU A 136 4.62 5.57 -8.78
CA GLU A 136 4.57 6.86 -8.10
C GLU A 136 3.18 7.52 -8.26
N ARG A 137 2.60 7.40 -9.45
CA ARG A 137 1.26 7.87 -9.78
C ARG A 137 0.64 6.95 -10.82
N PHE A 138 -0.65 6.68 -10.70
CA PHE A 138 -1.38 5.88 -11.69
C PHE A 138 -1.41 6.55 -13.06
N ASP A 139 -0.95 5.82 -14.06
CA ASP A 139 -1.10 6.10 -15.48
C ASP A 139 -1.49 4.82 -16.22
N ALA A 140 -2.52 4.90 -17.08
CA ALA A 140 -3.10 3.71 -17.69
C ALA A 140 -2.15 3.04 -18.70
N ALA A 141 -1.47 3.82 -19.54
CA ALA A 141 -0.53 3.28 -20.52
C ALA A 141 0.70 2.68 -19.84
N THR A 142 1.26 3.39 -18.85
CA THR A 142 2.37 2.90 -18.02
C THR A 142 1.99 1.62 -17.28
N THR A 143 0.74 1.50 -16.81
CA THR A 143 0.24 0.28 -16.15
C THR A 143 0.37 -0.92 -17.09
N LEU A 144 -0.12 -0.82 -18.33
CA LEU A 144 -0.02 -1.90 -19.33
C LEU A 144 1.45 -2.23 -19.66
N ALA A 145 2.27 -1.20 -19.89
CA ALA A 145 3.69 -1.39 -20.19
C ALA A 145 4.42 -2.11 -19.04
N LEU A 146 4.15 -1.76 -17.79
CA LEU A 146 4.73 -2.44 -16.62
C LEU A 146 4.25 -3.88 -16.50
N VAL A 147 2.96 -4.15 -16.72
CA VAL A 147 2.42 -5.53 -16.71
C VAL A 147 3.16 -6.40 -17.69
N GLU A 148 3.31 -5.94 -18.93
CA GLU A 148 4.00 -6.66 -20.00
C GLU A 148 5.50 -6.83 -19.71
N GLN A 149 6.22 -5.72 -19.49
CA GLN A 149 7.68 -5.72 -19.32
C GLN A 149 8.15 -6.48 -18.08
N ARG A 150 7.40 -6.40 -16.99
CA ARG A 150 7.76 -7.02 -15.71
C ARG A 150 7.03 -8.33 -15.45
N ARG A 151 6.18 -8.76 -16.39
CA ARG A 151 5.35 -9.98 -16.24
C ARG A 151 4.62 -9.99 -14.91
N LEU A 152 3.97 -8.85 -14.59
CA LEU A 152 3.30 -8.66 -13.30
C LEU A 152 2.11 -9.59 -13.18
N ARG A 153 1.91 -10.15 -11.99
CA ARG A 153 0.92 -11.19 -11.75
C ARG A 153 -0.33 -10.67 -11.03
N ASP A 154 -0.13 -9.88 -10.01
CA ASP A 154 -1.19 -9.47 -9.11
C ASP A 154 -1.26 -7.95 -9.04
N THR A 155 -2.47 -7.40 -8.91
CA THR A 155 -2.68 -5.96 -8.74
C THR A 155 -4.02 -5.64 -8.08
N HIS A 156 -4.09 -4.46 -7.48
CA HIS A 156 -5.34 -3.88 -7.01
C HIS A 156 -5.62 -2.56 -7.72
N LEU A 157 -6.84 -2.41 -8.22
CA LEU A 157 -7.30 -1.23 -8.96
C LEU A 157 -8.60 -0.69 -8.35
N VAL A 158 -8.79 0.62 -8.44
CA VAL A 158 -10.08 1.23 -8.11
C VAL A 158 -10.90 1.45 -9.38
N PRO A 159 -12.25 1.56 -9.31
CA PRO A 159 -13.10 1.64 -10.50
C PRO A 159 -12.74 2.75 -11.49
N THR A 160 -12.24 3.89 -11.02
CA THR A 160 -11.78 4.98 -11.88
C THR A 160 -10.55 4.62 -12.71
N MET A 161 -9.70 3.71 -12.20
CA MET A 161 -8.55 3.18 -12.95
C MET A 161 -9.03 2.27 -14.08
N PHE A 162 -10.05 1.44 -13.87
CA PHE A 162 -10.68 0.66 -14.94
C PHE A 162 -11.21 1.56 -16.06
N VAL A 163 -11.91 2.64 -15.69
CA VAL A 163 -12.43 3.60 -16.69
C VAL A 163 -11.27 4.20 -17.51
N ARG A 164 -10.17 4.58 -16.87
CA ARG A 164 -9.00 5.14 -17.57
C ARG A 164 -8.30 4.12 -18.46
N LEU A 165 -8.19 2.86 -18.02
CA LEU A 165 -7.65 1.76 -18.85
C LEU A 165 -8.53 1.52 -20.08
N LEU A 166 -9.85 1.47 -19.91
CA LEU A 166 -10.82 1.28 -20.99
C LEU A 166 -10.96 2.49 -21.92
N ALA A 167 -10.45 3.66 -21.53
CA ALA A 167 -10.42 4.87 -22.35
C ALA A 167 -9.16 5.00 -23.22
N LEU A 168 -8.19 4.10 -23.08
CA LEU A 168 -7.06 4.01 -24.00
C LEU A 168 -7.53 3.61 -25.41
N ASP A 169 -6.80 4.01 -26.42
CA ASP A 169 -7.07 3.64 -27.80
C ASP A 169 -7.14 2.12 -27.97
N ASP A 170 -8.04 1.64 -28.82
CA ASP A 170 -8.26 0.22 -29.05
C ASP A 170 -6.98 -0.51 -29.50
N GLU A 171 -6.15 0.13 -30.31
CA GLU A 171 -4.86 -0.41 -30.76
C GLU A 171 -3.89 -0.62 -29.58
N VAL A 172 -3.82 0.35 -28.67
CA VAL A 172 -2.99 0.26 -27.44
C VAL A 172 -3.45 -0.88 -26.56
N ARG A 173 -4.78 -1.01 -26.38
CA ARG A 173 -5.35 -2.08 -25.56
C ARG A 173 -5.16 -3.46 -26.20
N ALA A 174 -5.31 -3.55 -27.50
CA ALA A 174 -5.18 -4.81 -28.23
C ALA A 174 -3.73 -5.30 -28.34
N SER A 175 -2.75 -4.37 -28.35
CA SER A 175 -1.33 -4.71 -28.44
C SER A 175 -0.68 -5.08 -27.10
N ALA A 176 -1.29 -4.71 -25.97
CA ALA A 176 -0.70 -4.95 -24.65
C ALA A 176 -0.82 -6.42 -24.22
N ASP A 177 0.30 -7.06 -23.90
CA ASP A 177 0.32 -8.41 -23.33
C ASP A 177 0.06 -8.37 -21.82
N VAL A 178 -1.18 -8.64 -21.44
CA VAL A 178 -1.62 -8.76 -20.03
C VAL A 178 -1.74 -10.21 -19.57
N SER A 179 -1.27 -11.18 -20.34
CA SER A 179 -1.42 -12.62 -20.08
C SER A 179 -0.73 -13.12 -18.81
N SER A 180 0.16 -12.33 -18.24
CA SER A 180 0.82 -12.62 -16.97
C SER A 180 -0.08 -12.39 -15.75
N LEU A 181 -1.11 -11.53 -15.87
CA LEU A 181 -2.02 -11.24 -14.76
C LEU A 181 -2.80 -12.50 -14.34
N ARG A 182 -2.88 -12.71 -13.04
CA ARG A 182 -3.62 -13.82 -12.41
C ARG A 182 -4.70 -13.32 -11.47
N THR A 183 -4.35 -12.34 -10.63
CA THR A 183 -5.28 -11.78 -9.67
C THR A 183 -5.40 -10.28 -9.86
N VAL A 184 -6.57 -9.83 -10.29
CA VAL A 184 -6.90 -8.41 -10.41
C VAL A 184 -8.01 -8.10 -9.44
N LEU A 185 -7.65 -7.51 -8.31
CA LEU A 185 -8.60 -7.11 -7.29
C LEU A 185 -9.13 -5.72 -7.58
N HIS A 186 -10.38 -5.47 -7.26
CA HIS A 186 -10.92 -4.12 -7.30
C HIS A 186 -11.78 -3.83 -6.08
N GLY A 187 -11.78 -2.58 -5.64
CA GLY A 187 -12.51 -2.19 -4.44
C GLY A 187 -12.50 -0.69 -4.19
N ALA A 188 -12.74 -0.32 -2.94
CA ALA A 188 -12.83 1.04 -2.42
C ALA A 188 -14.02 1.87 -2.94
N ALA A 189 -14.70 1.45 -4.03
CA ALA A 189 -15.90 2.08 -4.55
C ALA A 189 -16.71 1.06 -5.38
N PRO A 190 -18.01 1.30 -5.61
CA PRO A 190 -18.78 0.51 -6.54
C PRO A 190 -18.26 0.64 -7.98
N VAL A 191 -18.19 -0.48 -8.71
CA VAL A 191 -17.92 -0.51 -10.14
C VAL A 191 -19.23 -0.75 -10.89
N SER A 192 -19.48 0.00 -11.97
CA SER A 192 -20.67 -0.24 -12.78
C SER A 192 -20.56 -1.56 -13.55
N VAL A 193 -21.69 -2.24 -13.75
CA VAL A 193 -21.73 -3.53 -14.46
C VAL A 193 -21.09 -3.43 -15.85
N PRO A 194 -21.39 -2.41 -16.70
CA PRO A 194 -20.75 -2.30 -18.01
C PRO A 194 -19.23 -2.15 -17.95
N VAL A 195 -18.70 -1.37 -16.99
CA VAL A 195 -17.24 -1.23 -16.83
C VAL A 195 -16.62 -2.56 -16.42
N LYS A 196 -17.22 -3.25 -15.45
CA LYS A 196 -16.72 -4.55 -15.01
C LYS A 196 -16.75 -5.58 -16.14
N GLN A 197 -17.85 -5.64 -16.91
CA GLN A 197 -17.97 -6.58 -18.03
C GLN A 197 -16.88 -6.33 -19.08
N ARG A 198 -16.68 -5.08 -19.50
CA ARG A 198 -15.62 -4.73 -20.47
C ARG A 198 -14.22 -5.10 -19.97
N MET A 199 -13.95 -4.98 -18.67
CA MET A 199 -12.67 -5.43 -18.10
C MET A 199 -12.54 -6.96 -18.14
N LEU A 200 -13.61 -7.69 -17.82
CA LEU A 200 -13.62 -9.16 -17.88
C LEU A 200 -13.46 -9.70 -19.32
N ASP A 201 -14.05 -8.99 -20.29
CA ASP A 201 -13.94 -9.36 -21.71
C ASP A 201 -12.52 -9.10 -22.25
N TRP A 202 -11.77 -8.18 -21.64
CA TRP A 202 -10.43 -7.81 -22.07
C TRP A 202 -9.33 -8.53 -21.30
N TRP A 203 -9.42 -8.64 -20.00
CA TRP A 203 -8.41 -9.23 -19.08
C TRP A 203 -8.85 -10.61 -18.63
#